data_75c9b15b7e4ce14a11a74197267ea37e
#
_entry.id   75c9b15b7e4ce14a11a74197267ea37e
#
_cell.length_a   1.000
_cell.length_b   1.000
_cell.length_c   1.000
_cell.angle_alpha   90.00
_cell.angle_beta   90.00
_cell.angle_gamma   90.00
#
_symmetry.space_group_name_H-M   'P 1'
#
loop_
_entity.id
_entity.type
_entity.pdbx_description
1 polymer ?
#
loop_
_entity_poly.entity_id
_entity_poly.type
_entity_poly.pdbx_seq_one_letter_code
_entity_poly.pdbx_strand_id
1 'polypeptide(L)'
;MSAKMTHPERERALALARESERILLSGHLRADGDCLGAQAVLYHAFRSLGKECEILLPDSPDGRYGFLREKTPWAVKDPQAPLPPHDLLMVCDCSRLSRLGEMGALVEVSEIPRIALDHHPLEEGESPWTALFHDLDSPASGLLALEFS
;
A
#
# COMPACT_ATOMS: atom_id res chain seq x y z
N MET A 1 -10.89 -2.22 -24.43
CA MET A 1 -11.34 -3.02 -23.27
C MET A 1 -10.48 -2.68 -22.08
N SER A 2 -11.08 -2.26 -21.00
CA SER A 2 -10.31 -1.91 -19.80
C SER A 2 -9.75 -3.16 -19.13
N ALA A 3 -8.54 -3.02 -18.57
CA ALA A 3 -7.94 -4.08 -17.77
C ALA A 3 -8.51 -4.01 -16.36
N LYS A 4 -9.53 -4.79 -16.09
CA LYS A 4 -10.11 -4.89 -14.76
C LYS A 4 -9.41 -5.98 -13.96
N MET A 5 -9.37 -5.78 -12.65
CA MET A 5 -8.88 -6.77 -11.71
C MET A 5 -9.68 -8.06 -11.84
N THR A 6 -8.98 -9.19 -11.91
CA THR A 6 -9.66 -10.49 -11.95
C THR A 6 -10.31 -10.79 -10.62
N HIS A 7 -11.40 -11.52 -10.63
CA HIS A 7 -12.11 -11.90 -9.41
C HIS A 7 -11.21 -12.69 -8.42
N PRO A 8 -10.40 -13.67 -8.86
CA PRO A 8 -9.47 -14.38 -7.96
C PRO A 8 -8.42 -13.48 -7.32
N GLU A 9 -7.88 -12.50 -8.05
CA GLU A 9 -6.90 -11.56 -7.52
C GLU A 9 -7.51 -10.69 -6.42
N ARG A 10 -8.72 -10.19 -6.65
CA ARG A 10 -9.46 -9.39 -5.70
C ARG A 10 -9.73 -10.19 -4.41
N GLU A 11 -10.25 -11.40 -4.54
CA GLU A 11 -10.55 -12.25 -3.40
C GLU A 11 -9.30 -12.62 -2.60
N ARG A 12 -8.19 -12.87 -3.29
CA ARG A 12 -6.91 -13.14 -2.63
C ARG A 12 -6.45 -11.97 -1.79
N ALA A 13 -6.51 -10.76 -2.35
CA ALA A 13 -6.10 -9.55 -1.63
C ALA A 13 -6.97 -9.33 -0.40
N LEU A 14 -8.28 -9.46 -0.54
CA LEU A 14 -9.20 -9.29 0.59
C LEU A 14 -8.98 -10.35 1.66
N ALA A 15 -8.76 -11.59 1.28
CA ALA A 15 -8.50 -12.67 2.22
C ALA A 15 -7.20 -12.44 3.00
N LEU A 16 -6.13 -12.04 2.33
CA LEU A 16 -4.87 -11.73 2.99
C LEU A 16 -5.05 -10.60 4.01
N ALA A 17 -5.80 -9.57 3.65
CA ALA A 17 -6.04 -8.46 4.56
C ALA A 17 -6.86 -8.89 5.79
N ARG A 18 -7.87 -9.73 5.59
CA ARG A 18 -8.70 -10.23 6.70
C ARG A 18 -7.91 -11.09 7.68
N GLU A 19 -7.01 -11.92 7.17
CA GLU A 19 -6.24 -12.88 7.95
C GLU A 19 -5.06 -12.24 8.69
N SER A 20 -4.62 -11.06 8.25
CA SER A 20 -3.45 -10.39 8.80
C SER A 20 -3.79 -9.63 10.08
N GLU A 21 -2.82 -9.57 11.01
CA GLU A 21 -2.96 -8.87 12.28
C GLU A 21 -2.12 -7.61 12.39
N ARG A 22 -0.97 -7.58 11.70
CA ARG A 22 -0.02 -6.46 11.72
C ARG A 22 0.26 -6.02 10.29
N ILE A 23 -0.37 -4.93 9.88
CA ILE A 23 -0.31 -4.47 8.51
C ILE A 23 0.61 -3.26 8.41
N LEU A 24 1.58 -3.34 7.52
CA LEU A 24 2.45 -2.23 7.17
C LEU A 24 1.96 -1.62 5.86
N LEU A 25 1.60 -0.35 5.90
CA LEU A 25 1.20 0.41 4.72
C LEU A 25 2.38 1.23 4.22
N SER A 26 2.53 1.33 2.92
CA SER A 26 3.52 2.20 2.30
C SER A 26 2.99 2.74 0.98
N GLY A 27 3.78 3.56 0.31
CA GLY A 27 3.47 4.14 -0.98
C GLY A 27 4.75 4.52 -1.71
N HIS A 28 4.58 5.23 -2.82
CA HIS A 28 5.71 5.60 -3.67
C HIS A 28 6.48 6.80 -3.11
N LEU A 29 7.70 7.00 -3.63
CA LEU A 29 8.46 8.22 -3.41
C LEU A 29 7.60 9.43 -3.77
N ARG A 30 7.73 10.52 -3.02
CA ARG A 30 6.94 11.74 -3.20
C ARG A 30 5.43 11.47 -3.17
N ALA A 31 5.00 10.80 -2.10
CA ALA A 31 3.58 10.45 -1.93
C ALA A 31 2.69 11.68 -2.12
N ASP A 32 1.67 11.53 -2.94
CA ASP A 32 0.68 12.56 -3.24
C ASP A 32 -0.62 12.35 -2.45
N GLY A 33 -1.62 13.19 -2.72
CA GLY A 33 -2.89 13.11 -2.02
C GLY A 33 -3.63 11.79 -2.23
N ASP A 34 -3.52 11.18 -3.42
CA ASP A 34 -4.15 9.89 -3.68
C ASP A 34 -3.49 8.77 -2.87
N CYS A 35 -2.17 8.75 -2.83
CA CYS A 35 -1.40 7.80 -2.04
C CYS A 35 -1.73 7.91 -0.55
N LEU A 36 -1.63 9.12 0.00
CA LEU A 36 -1.89 9.38 1.41
C LEU A 36 -3.35 9.14 1.78
N GLY A 37 -4.27 9.50 0.88
CA GLY A 37 -5.71 9.29 1.09
C GLY A 37 -6.07 7.81 1.15
N ALA A 38 -5.51 7.00 0.26
CA ALA A 38 -5.71 5.55 0.27
C ALA A 38 -5.18 4.94 1.57
N GLN A 39 -4.00 5.35 2.01
CA GLN A 39 -3.42 4.90 3.27
C GLN A 39 -4.29 5.29 4.47
N ALA A 40 -4.85 6.50 4.46
CA ALA A 40 -5.72 6.96 5.54
C ALA A 40 -6.97 6.08 5.67
N VAL A 41 -7.62 5.74 4.55
CA VAL A 41 -8.79 4.86 4.54
C VAL A 41 -8.42 3.50 5.14
N LEU A 42 -7.34 2.89 4.67
CA LEU A 42 -6.91 1.58 5.15
C LEU A 42 -6.48 1.60 6.61
N TYR A 43 -5.72 2.62 7.01
CA TYR A 43 -5.25 2.78 8.39
C TYR A 43 -6.41 2.77 9.37
N HIS A 44 -7.41 3.62 9.14
CA HIS A 44 -8.54 3.71 10.04
C HIS A 44 -9.43 2.46 10.00
N ALA A 45 -9.63 1.87 8.82
CA ALA A 45 -10.40 0.66 8.68
C ALA A 45 -9.78 -0.52 9.43
N PHE A 46 -8.48 -0.75 9.25
CA PHE A 46 -7.81 -1.86 9.92
C PHE A 46 -7.74 -1.67 11.43
N ARG A 47 -7.48 -0.47 11.89
CA ARG A 47 -7.47 -0.19 13.33
C ARG A 47 -8.86 -0.36 13.96
N SER A 48 -9.91 0.01 13.25
CA SER A 48 -11.28 -0.20 13.75
C SER A 48 -11.64 -1.69 13.87
N LEU A 49 -10.94 -2.55 13.13
CA LEU A 49 -11.09 -4.00 13.21
C LEU A 49 -10.18 -4.63 14.27
N GLY A 50 -9.48 -3.83 15.05
CA GLY A 50 -8.58 -4.30 16.09
C GLY A 50 -7.21 -4.76 15.60
N LYS A 51 -6.86 -4.47 14.34
CA LYS A 51 -5.55 -4.82 13.78
C LYS A 51 -4.52 -3.74 14.09
N GLU A 52 -3.26 -4.15 14.22
CA GLU A 52 -2.16 -3.20 14.26
C GLU A 52 -1.88 -2.72 12.84
N CYS A 53 -1.68 -1.42 12.67
CA CYS A 53 -1.45 -0.83 11.36
C CYS A 53 -0.50 0.35 11.52
N GLU A 54 0.57 0.36 10.72
CA GLU A 54 1.54 1.44 10.66
C GLU A 54 1.72 1.88 9.22
N ILE A 55 2.05 3.16 9.04
CA ILE A 55 2.37 3.72 7.73
C ILE A 55 3.84 4.11 7.75
N LEU A 56 4.61 3.56 6.81
CA LEU A 56 6.03 3.84 6.66
C LEU A 56 6.28 4.25 5.20
N LEU A 57 6.73 5.49 5.02
CA LEU A 57 6.97 6.05 3.70
C LEU A 57 8.44 6.04 3.35
N PRO A 58 8.80 5.88 2.06
CA PRO A 58 10.19 5.89 1.63
C PRO A 58 10.86 7.27 1.75
N ASP A 59 10.07 8.35 1.70
CA ASP A 59 10.55 9.72 1.90
C ASP A 59 9.45 10.58 2.53
N SER A 60 9.81 11.81 2.88
CA SER A 60 8.88 12.74 3.51
C SER A 60 7.95 13.36 2.46
N PRO A 61 6.62 13.27 2.64
CA PRO A 61 5.67 13.94 1.75
C PRO A 61 5.81 15.46 1.80
N ASP A 62 5.26 16.13 0.79
CA ASP A 62 5.18 17.59 0.76
C ASP A 62 4.52 18.12 2.04
N GLY A 63 5.05 19.24 2.56
CA GLY A 63 4.55 19.83 3.81
C GLY A 63 3.08 20.21 3.79
N ARG A 64 2.48 20.44 2.61
CA ARG A 64 1.04 20.74 2.49
C ARG A 64 0.14 19.61 2.99
N TYR A 65 0.66 18.39 3.07
CA TYR A 65 -0.09 17.22 3.58
C TYR A 65 0.08 17.01 5.09
N GLY A 66 0.83 17.88 5.76
CA GLY A 66 1.10 17.74 7.19
C GLY A 66 -0.16 17.65 8.07
N PHE A 67 -1.25 18.28 7.64
CA PHE A 67 -2.51 18.24 8.38
C PHE A 67 -3.10 16.81 8.47
N LEU A 68 -2.79 15.93 7.53
CA LEU A 68 -3.25 14.55 7.55
C LEU A 68 -2.53 13.73 8.62
N ARG A 69 -1.29 14.07 8.92
CA ARG A 69 -0.44 13.29 9.82
C ARG A 69 -0.94 13.24 11.26
N GLU A 70 -1.69 14.24 11.67
CA GLU A 70 -2.21 14.32 13.03
C GLU A 70 -3.13 13.13 13.37
N LYS A 71 -4.03 12.76 12.44
CA LYS A 71 -4.99 11.66 12.63
C LYS A 71 -4.55 10.36 11.97
N THR A 72 -3.67 10.45 10.98
CA THR A 72 -3.17 9.32 10.23
C THR A 72 -1.64 9.39 10.25
N PRO A 73 -1.01 9.05 11.38
CA PRO A 73 0.42 9.23 11.55
C PRO A 73 1.22 8.33 10.62
N TRP A 74 2.25 8.89 9.98
CA TRP A 74 3.22 8.13 9.21
C TRP A 74 4.61 8.40 9.74
N ALA A 75 5.51 7.42 9.51
CA ALA A 75 6.93 7.59 9.71
C ALA A 75 7.65 7.55 8.36
N VAL A 76 8.85 8.09 8.30
CA VAL A 76 9.70 8.01 7.12
C VAL A 76 10.77 6.96 7.40
N LYS A 77 11.02 6.09 6.42
CA LYS A 77 11.97 4.99 6.55
C LYS A 77 13.39 5.52 6.75
N ASP A 78 14.00 5.10 7.86
CA ASP A 78 15.44 5.27 8.06
C ASP A 78 16.16 4.25 7.19
N PRO A 79 17.07 4.67 6.28
CA PRO A 79 17.79 3.75 5.41
C PRO A 79 18.59 2.68 6.17
N GLN A 80 18.98 2.96 7.41
CA GLN A 80 19.79 2.05 8.23
C GLN A 80 18.95 1.09 9.07
N ALA A 81 17.64 1.35 9.22
CA ALA A 81 16.79 0.54 10.06
C ALA A 81 16.10 -0.59 9.29
N PRO A 82 15.84 -1.75 9.91
CA PRO A 82 15.00 -2.77 9.29
C PRO A 82 13.54 -2.31 9.25
N LEU A 83 12.72 -3.02 8.46
CA LEU A 83 11.28 -2.78 8.48
C LEU A 83 10.70 -3.22 9.84
N PRO A 84 9.69 -2.50 10.36
CA PRO A 84 9.02 -2.93 11.59
C PRO A 84 8.32 -4.28 11.41
N PRO A 85 8.08 -5.02 12.50
CA PRO A 85 7.37 -6.31 12.40
C PRO A 85 6.00 -6.14 11.74
N HIS A 86 5.70 -6.99 10.77
CA HIS A 86 4.41 -7.01 10.06
C HIS A 86 4.19 -8.39 9.45
N ASP A 87 2.95 -8.76 9.22
CA ASP A 87 2.58 -9.99 8.55
C ASP A 87 1.94 -9.77 7.19
N LEU A 88 1.72 -8.51 6.82
CA LEU A 88 1.25 -8.10 5.50
C LEU A 88 1.79 -6.72 5.18
N LEU A 89 2.28 -6.54 3.95
CA LEU A 89 2.63 -5.24 3.41
C LEU A 89 1.60 -4.85 2.35
N MET A 90 1.05 -3.65 2.44
CA MET A 90 0.19 -3.08 1.40
C MET A 90 0.78 -1.78 0.90
N VAL A 91 0.99 -1.71 -0.41
CA VAL A 91 1.53 -0.51 -1.07
C VAL A 91 0.41 0.16 -1.84
N CYS A 92 0.19 1.43 -1.55
CA CYS A 92 -0.89 2.22 -2.14
C CYS A 92 -0.37 3.09 -3.27
N ASP A 93 -1.16 3.18 -4.35
CA ASP A 93 -0.94 4.06 -5.49
C ASP A 93 0.33 3.75 -6.28
N CYS A 94 0.80 2.50 -6.19
CA CYS A 94 2.03 2.06 -6.84
C CYS A 94 2.05 0.55 -6.97
N SER A 95 2.50 0.05 -8.11
CA SER A 95 2.73 -1.37 -8.34
C SER A 95 4.17 -1.68 -8.79
N ARG A 96 5.06 -0.69 -8.72
CA ARG A 96 6.47 -0.82 -9.10
C ARG A 96 7.36 -0.68 -7.88
N LEU A 97 8.12 -1.73 -7.56
CA LEU A 97 9.03 -1.70 -6.40
C LEU A 97 10.06 -0.58 -6.50
N SER A 98 10.50 -0.23 -7.72
CA SER A 98 11.46 0.87 -7.93
C SER A 98 10.96 2.22 -7.42
N ARG A 99 9.65 2.42 -7.36
CA ARG A 99 9.07 3.67 -6.87
C ARG A 99 9.01 3.76 -5.33
N LEU A 100 9.38 2.69 -4.66
CA LEU A 100 9.51 2.67 -3.20
C LEU A 100 10.90 3.09 -2.73
N GLY A 101 11.77 3.52 -3.64
CA GLY A 101 13.15 3.87 -3.30
C GLY A 101 13.89 2.68 -2.70
N GLU A 102 14.67 2.92 -1.66
CA GLU A 102 15.45 1.88 -1.01
C GLU A 102 14.59 0.80 -0.32
N MET A 103 13.35 1.14 0.04
CA MET A 103 12.41 0.16 0.59
C MET A 103 12.11 -0.96 -0.41
N GLY A 104 12.12 -0.66 -1.70
CA GLY A 104 11.82 -1.66 -2.73
C GLY A 104 12.74 -2.87 -2.67
N ALA A 105 14.02 -2.67 -2.41
CA ALA A 105 14.98 -3.76 -2.27
C ALA A 105 14.68 -4.63 -1.03
N LEU A 106 14.30 -4.03 0.08
CA LEU A 106 13.92 -4.75 1.30
C LEU A 106 12.65 -5.57 1.09
N VAL A 107 11.69 -5.01 0.37
CA VAL A 107 10.43 -5.68 0.05
C VAL A 107 10.68 -6.85 -0.89
N GLU A 108 11.55 -6.67 -1.89
CA GLU A 108 11.83 -7.70 -2.89
C GLU A 108 12.37 -8.99 -2.27
N VAL A 109 13.22 -8.86 -1.25
CA VAL A 109 13.82 -10.03 -0.58
C VAL A 109 12.97 -10.57 0.58
N SER A 110 11.88 -9.90 0.92
CA SER A 110 10.99 -10.33 2.01
C SER A 110 10.11 -11.49 1.57
N GLU A 111 9.88 -12.43 2.50
CA GLU A 111 8.94 -13.54 2.31
C GLU A 111 7.52 -13.20 2.78
N ILE A 112 7.33 -12.03 3.37
CA ILE A 112 6.03 -11.59 3.86
C ILE A 112 5.11 -11.28 2.68
N PRO A 113 3.83 -11.72 2.73
CA PRO A 113 2.87 -11.41 1.67
C PRO A 113 2.75 -9.90 1.42
N ARG A 114 2.61 -9.51 0.18
CA ARG A 114 2.52 -8.11 -0.22
C ARG A 114 1.45 -7.89 -1.27
N ILE A 115 0.68 -6.84 -1.07
CA ILE A 115 -0.42 -6.43 -1.94
C ILE A 115 -0.10 -5.05 -2.49
N ALA A 116 -0.27 -4.86 -3.80
CA ALA A 116 -0.28 -3.53 -4.39
C ALA A 116 -1.72 -3.11 -4.66
N LEU A 117 -2.03 -1.87 -4.32
CA LEU A 117 -3.30 -1.21 -4.58
C LEU A 117 -3.04 -0.08 -5.56
N ASP A 118 -3.41 -0.24 -6.83
CA ASP A 118 -3.01 0.69 -7.87
C ASP A 118 -4.05 0.81 -8.98
N HIS A 119 -4.08 1.97 -9.64
CA HIS A 119 -4.92 2.24 -10.80
C HIS A 119 -4.12 2.65 -12.04
N HIS A 120 -2.79 2.75 -11.92
CA HIS A 120 -1.91 3.11 -13.04
C HIS A 120 -1.71 1.92 -13.98
N PRO A 121 -1.28 2.14 -15.24
CA PRO A 121 -0.93 1.05 -16.12
C PRO A 121 0.17 0.17 -15.53
N LEU A 122 0.03 -1.14 -15.69
CA LEU A 122 0.98 -2.12 -15.18
C LEU A 122 2.19 -2.24 -16.10
N GLU A 123 3.35 -2.54 -15.51
CA GLU A 123 4.53 -2.92 -16.27
C GLU A 123 4.38 -4.35 -16.80
N GLU A 124 5.01 -4.62 -17.93
CA GLU A 124 5.13 -5.97 -18.46
C GLU A 124 6.11 -6.77 -17.61
N GLY A 125 5.90 -8.08 -17.54
CA GLY A 125 6.76 -9.00 -16.81
C GLY A 125 6.06 -9.64 -15.62
N GLU A 126 6.82 -10.37 -14.82
CA GLU A 126 6.31 -11.04 -13.65
C GLU A 126 5.94 -10.04 -12.55
N SER A 127 4.80 -10.26 -11.94
CA SER A 127 4.37 -9.43 -10.82
C SER A 127 5.15 -9.81 -9.55
N PRO A 128 5.72 -8.83 -8.84
CA PRO A 128 6.36 -9.08 -7.55
C PRO A 128 5.36 -9.22 -6.41
N TRP A 129 4.06 -9.08 -6.69
CA TRP A 129 3.02 -9.00 -5.67
C TRP A 129 2.35 -10.35 -5.41
N THR A 130 2.06 -10.64 -4.15
CA THR A 130 1.28 -11.82 -3.77
C THR A 130 -0.13 -11.73 -4.33
N ALA A 131 -0.70 -10.53 -4.26
CA ALA A 131 -1.95 -10.21 -4.91
C ALA A 131 -1.91 -8.75 -5.39
N LEU A 132 -2.52 -8.48 -6.52
CA LEU A 132 -2.58 -7.15 -7.11
C LEU A 132 -4.05 -6.70 -7.13
N PHE A 133 -4.36 -5.70 -6.33
CA PHE A 133 -5.67 -5.07 -6.31
C PHE A 133 -5.63 -3.86 -7.24
N HIS A 134 -6.01 -4.07 -8.49
CA HIS A 134 -5.75 -3.12 -9.57
C HIS A 134 -6.97 -2.94 -10.47
N ASP A 135 -7.26 -1.68 -10.82
CA ASP A 135 -8.30 -1.33 -11.79
C ASP A 135 -7.92 -0.05 -12.54
N LEU A 136 -7.63 -0.18 -13.83
CA LEU A 136 -7.31 0.95 -14.70
C LEU A 136 -8.47 1.93 -14.85
N ASP A 137 -9.70 1.47 -14.65
CA ASP A 137 -10.89 2.32 -14.76
C ASP A 137 -11.14 3.15 -13.50
N SER A 138 -10.48 2.82 -12.39
CA SER A 138 -10.62 3.59 -11.17
C SER A 138 -9.88 4.92 -11.30
N PRO A 139 -10.51 6.06 -10.99
CA PRO A 139 -9.82 7.35 -11.09
C PRO A 139 -8.76 7.57 -10.03
N ALA A 140 -8.76 6.80 -8.95
CA ALA A 140 -7.81 6.98 -7.85
C ALA A 140 -7.72 5.74 -6.99
N SER A 141 -6.52 5.49 -6.41
CA SER A 141 -6.30 4.38 -5.49
C SER A 141 -7.13 4.51 -4.21
N GLY A 142 -7.49 5.73 -3.82
CA GLY A 142 -8.38 5.97 -2.68
C GLY A 142 -9.73 5.31 -2.84
N LEU A 143 -10.27 5.26 -4.07
CA LEU A 143 -11.53 4.57 -4.34
C LEU A 143 -11.39 3.06 -4.21
N LEU A 144 -10.25 2.51 -4.65
CA LEU A 144 -9.96 1.08 -4.48
C LEU A 144 -9.84 0.71 -3.00
N ALA A 145 -9.24 1.59 -2.20
CA ALA A 145 -9.07 1.36 -0.77
C ALA A 145 -10.40 1.16 -0.03
N LEU A 146 -11.47 1.78 -0.50
CA LEU A 146 -12.80 1.63 0.10
C LEU A 146 -13.29 0.18 0.09
N GLU A 147 -12.81 -0.65 -0.84
CA GLU A 147 -13.18 -2.06 -0.92
C GLU A 147 -12.69 -2.86 0.30
N PHE A 148 -11.67 -2.39 1.00
CA PHE A 148 -11.11 -3.03 2.19
C PHE A 148 -11.71 -2.51 3.49
N SER A 149 -12.48 -1.44 3.44
CA SER A 149 -13.08 -0.83 4.63
C SER A 149 -14.37 -1.50 5.09
#